data_378f479dd98fe754baddf159546f95d7
#
_entry.id   378f479dd98fe754baddf159546f95d7
#
_cell.length_a   1.000
_cell.length_b   1.000
_cell.length_c   1.000
_cell.angle_alpha   90.00
_cell.angle_beta   90.00
_cell.angle_gamma   90.00
#
_symmetry.space_group_name_H-M   'P 1'
#
loop_
_entity.id
_entity.type
_entity.pdbx_description
1 polymer ?
#
loop_
_entity_poly.entity_id
_entity_poly.type
_entity_poly.pdbx_seq_one_letter_code
_entity_poly.pdbx_strand_id
1 'polypeptide(L)'
;MADFMIRFLICNVFISGIIGILLIAKRIFKGNLSSRMQYNLWFLLLGLLVVPFIPFRLIGFPQILSWLSSLKSSPTSGTRTAIGEAVGINPAGNADWMNDFALSVNSETPSSIGYILFGIWLVGILAMIILIIKSSIRLQNLKKSALPLQNPEVRKLYHRCMKEMGINRNLHVYSTAFLKSPIIVGLLKPCIYLPIHLISDYNESDMRYMLLHELQHYKHKDAIANYLMNFAGVIYWFNPLVWYALKEMRNDREVACDTSVLKMLEEDDYADYGNTLINFAEKISLTPFPFAAGLGGNMKQMKRRIINIASYEKPTFIKRVKGMTAFMLTAVLLLGFAPFISTYAADGSHYQWDSSSENISYVDLSTYFGEYEGSFVLYDLENDAWSIHDMEHATLRVAPNSTYKIYDALFGLEEGVITPENSFIAWNGETYPFEAWNADQTLQSAMNSSVNWYFQAVDEQLGTSDVYSYVQEIGYGNENMSGDFSSYWMESSLEISPIEQVELLTKLQNNSFGFAPENINAVKDAICLSASDAGTFYGKTGTGRVNGQDVNGWFIGYIETADNTYFFATNISADSDATGGNATEITMSILSDMNIWVSQK
;
A
#
# COMPACT_ATOMS: atom_id res chain seq x y z
N MET A 1 2.41 -14.54 1.80
CA MET A 1 3.84 -14.43 1.40
C MET A 1 3.99 -14.39 -0.12
N ALA A 2 3.31 -15.30 -0.88
CA ALA A 2 3.31 -15.26 -2.34
C ALA A 2 2.72 -13.95 -2.87
N ASP A 3 1.56 -13.56 -2.39
CA ASP A 3 0.86 -12.33 -2.79
C ASP A 3 1.64 -11.07 -2.45
N PHE A 4 2.23 -11.01 -1.24
CA PHE A 4 3.14 -9.93 -0.88
C PHE A 4 4.26 -9.75 -1.92
N MET A 5 4.85 -10.85 -2.41
CA MET A 5 5.96 -10.75 -3.36
C MET A 5 5.51 -10.22 -4.72
N ILE A 6 4.36 -10.66 -5.19
CA ILE A 6 3.78 -10.19 -6.47
C ILE A 6 3.46 -8.70 -6.36
N ARG A 7 2.72 -8.29 -5.32
CA ARG A 7 2.40 -6.87 -5.04
C ARG A 7 3.67 -6.02 -4.90
N PHE A 8 4.68 -6.54 -4.20
CA PHE A 8 5.96 -5.85 -4.04
C PHE A 8 6.69 -5.63 -5.38
N LEU A 9 6.64 -6.60 -6.30
CA LEU A 9 7.21 -6.45 -7.64
C LEU A 9 6.45 -5.40 -8.47
N ILE A 10 5.12 -5.37 -8.38
CA ILE A 10 4.28 -4.34 -9.01
C ILE A 10 4.65 -2.96 -8.45
N CYS A 11 4.73 -2.81 -7.12
CA CYS A 11 5.18 -1.56 -6.49
C CYS A 11 6.56 -1.11 -6.98
N ASN A 12 7.47 -2.04 -7.32
CA ASN A 12 8.77 -1.69 -7.87
C ASN A 12 8.71 -1.04 -9.26
N VAL A 13 7.69 -1.34 -10.07
CA VAL A 13 7.45 -0.64 -11.34
C VAL A 13 7.06 0.81 -11.05
N PHE A 14 6.14 1.04 -10.11
CA PHE A 14 5.74 2.41 -9.70
C PHE A 14 6.89 3.19 -9.06
N ILE A 15 7.67 2.57 -8.17
CA ILE A 15 8.89 3.15 -7.59
C ILE A 15 9.84 3.59 -8.70
N SER A 16 10.00 2.77 -9.73
CA SER A 16 10.85 3.10 -10.88
C SER A 16 10.33 4.32 -11.65
N GLY A 17 9.00 4.42 -11.82
CA GLY A 17 8.33 5.60 -12.39
C GLY A 17 8.55 6.85 -11.53
N ILE A 18 8.38 6.75 -10.21
CA ILE A 18 8.60 7.85 -9.26
C ILE A 18 10.06 8.34 -9.30
N ILE A 19 11.04 7.44 -9.40
CA ILE A 19 12.44 7.82 -9.58
C ILE A 19 12.62 8.62 -10.89
N GLY A 20 11.97 8.19 -11.98
CA GLY A 20 11.96 8.91 -13.25
C GLY A 20 11.38 10.32 -13.11
N ILE A 21 10.23 10.45 -12.47
CA ILE A 21 9.56 11.73 -12.19
C ILE A 21 10.46 12.64 -11.35
N LEU A 22 11.08 12.12 -10.28
CA LEU A 22 12.01 12.88 -9.45
C LEU A 22 13.20 13.40 -10.25
N LEU A 23 13.80 12.58 -11.11
CA LEU A 23 14.92 12.98 -11.97
C LEU A 23 14.52 14.05 -12.98
N ILE A 24 13.34 13.94 -13.58
CA ILE A 24 12.78 14.95 -14.50
C ILE A 24 12.52 16.26 -13.75
N ALA A 25 11.85 16.21 -12.59
CA ALA A 25 11.58 17.39 -11.76
C ALA A 25 12.88 18.11 -11.36
N LYS A 26 13.91 17.36 -10.93
CA LYS A 26 15.23 17.92 -10.62
C LYS A 26 15.89 18.56 -11.83
N ARG A 27 15.69 18.02 -13.03
CA ARG A 27 16.24 18.59 -14.27
C ARG A 27 15.51 19.89 -14.65
N ILE A 28 14.17 19.91 -14.54
CA ILE A 28 13.34 21.10 -14.85
C ILE A 28 13.66 22.23 -13.88
N PHE A 29 13.71 21.94 -12.58
CA PHE A 29 13.92 22.94 -11.53
C PHE A 29 15.39 23.16 -11.15
N LYS A 30 16.35 22.64 -11.93
CA LYS A 30 17.79 22.73 -11.63
C LYS A 30 18.28 24.14 -11.34
N GLY A 31 17.76 25.16 -12.05
CA GLY A 31 18.15 26.57 -11.86
C GLY A 31 17.56 27.22 -10.60
N ASN A 32 16.47 26.67 -10.06
CA ASN A 32 15.74 27.22 -8.92
C ASN A 32 16.08 26.49 -7.61
N LEU A 33 16.28 25.17 -7.65
CA LEU A 33 16.58 24.35 -6.48
C LEU A 33 18.03 24.54 -6.06
N SER A 34 18.23 24.90 -4.78
CA SER A 34 19.58 24.88 -4.20
C SER A 34 20.14 23.44 -4.12
N SER A 35 21.46 23.28 -4.10
CA SER A 35 22.11 21.96 -3.98
C SER A 35 21.62 21.18 -2.77
N ARG A 36 21.36 21.86 -1.65
CA ARG A 36 20.80 21.23 -0.44
C ARG A 36 19.37 20.76 -0.63
N MET A 37 18.51 21.53 -1.31
CA MET A 37 17.13 21.10 -1.63
C MET A 37 17.13 19.91 -2.57
N GLN A 38 18.01 19.89 -3.58
CA GLN A 38 18.15 18.74 -4.50
C GLN A 38 18.54 17.45 -3.75
N TYR A 39 19.41 17.57 -2.76
CA TYR A 39 19.78 16.46 -1.88
C TYR A 39 18.62 16.04 -0.98
N ASN A 40 17.89 17.00 -0.39
CA ASN A 40 16.78 16.70 0.51
C ASN A 40 15.59 16.00 -0.17
N LEU A 41 15.37 16.21 -1.47
CA LEU A 41 14.33 15.49 -2.23
C LEU A 41 14.56 13.96 -2.23
N TRP A 42 15.80 13.50 -2.11
CA TRP A 42 16.11 12.08 -2.03
C TRP A 42 15.61 11.42 -0.74
N PHE A 43 15.50 12.19 0.36
CA PHE A 43 14.94 11.64 1.60
C PHE A 43 13.45 11.36 1.48
N LEU A 44 12.73 12.13 0.65
CA LEU A 44 11.33 11.81 0.32
C LEU A 44 11.26 10.46 -0.42
N LEU A 45 12.13 10.24 -1.40
CA LEU A 45 12.21 8.95 -2.09
C LEU A 45 12.55 7.82 -1.10
N LEU A 46 13.53 8.01 -0.20
CA LEU A 46 13.86 7.00 0.81
C LEU A 46 12.67 6.70 1.72
N GLY A 47 11.86 7.71 2.08
CA GLY A 47 10.61 7.50 2.80
C GLY A 47 9.60 6.67 1.99
N LEU A 48 9.42 7.01 0.71
CA LEU A 48 8.52 6.25 -0.17
C LEU A 48 8.97 4.80 -0.39
N LEU A 49 10.26 4.51 -0.35
CA LEU A 49 10.78 3.13 -0.42
C LEU A 49 10.42 2.27 0.80
N VAL A 50 9.97 2.88 1.91
CA VAL A 50 9.54 2.14 3.10
C VAL A 50 8.03 1.85 3.05
N VAL A 51 7.26 2.62 2.28
CA VAL A 51 5.80 2.51 2.18
C VAL A 51 5.30 1.08 1.87
N PRO A 52 5.93 0.30 0.95
CA PRO A 52 5.51 -1.07 0.69
C PRO A 52 5.50 -2.01 1.91
N PHE A 53 6.20 -1.64 2.98
CA PHE A 53 6.36 -2.47 4.18
C PHE A 53 5.55 -1.95 5.38
N ILE A 54 4.83 -0.85 5.23
CA ILE A 54 4.02 -0.25 6.30
C ILE A 54 2.55 -0.54 6.00
N PRO A 55 1.79 -1.17 6.93
CA PRO A 55 0.34 -1.23 6.81
C PRO A 55 -0.22 0.20 6.91
N PHE A 56 -0.66 0.76 5.80
CA PHE A 56 -1.13 2.15 5.70
C PHE A 56 -2.51 2.38 6.36
N ARG A 57 -3.02 1.45 7.17
CA ARG A 57 -4.27 1.60 7.95
C ARG A 57 -4.24 2.77 8.96
N LEU A 58 -3.07 3.38 9.21
CA LEU A 58 -2.92 4.37 10.29
C LEU A 58 -3.09 5.84 9.87
N ILE A 59 -3.09 6.19 8.58
CA ILE A 59 -3.27 7.59 8.14
C ILE A 59 -4.00 7.61 6.78
N GLY A 60 -5.32 7.63 6.83
CA GLY A 60 -6.13 7.87 5.64
C GLY A 60 -5.87 9.28 5.09
N PHE A 61 -5.40 9.38 3.85
CA PHE A 61 -5.26 10.65 3.13
C PHE A 61 -6.58 11.45 3.09
N PRO A 62 -7.79 10.83 3.06
CA PRO A 62 -9.07 11.51 3.24
C PRO A 62 -9.18 12.24 4.57
N GLN A 63 -8.65 11.69 5.67
CA GLN A 63 -8.68 12.31 7.00
C GLN A 63 -7.76 13.52 7.10
N ILE A 64 -6.62 13.53 6.41
CA ILE A 64 -5.74 14.71 6.34
C ILE A 64 -6.39 15.79 5.47
N LEU A 65 -7.08 15.42 4.39
CA LEU A 65 -7.78 16.36 3.52
C LEU A 65 -9.02 16.94 4.21
N SER A 66 -9.78 16.14 4.96
CA SER A 66 -10.91 16.61 5.77
C SER A 66 -10.45 17.51 6.92
N TRP A 67 -9.31 17.22 7.56
CA TRP A 67 -8.70 18.11 8.55
C TRP A 67 -8.24 19.45 7.91
N LEU A 68 -7.66 19.42 6.71
CA LEU A 68 -7.28 20.64 5.97
C LEU A 68 -8.49 21.43 5.47
N SER A 69 -9.59 20.79 5.14
CA SER A 69 -10.84 21.45 4.76
C SER A 69 -11.57 22.04 5.98
N SER A 70 -11.48 21.40 7.14
CA SER A 70 -12.01 21.91 8.41
C SER A 70 -11.28 23.15 8.93
N LEU A 71 -10.03 23.37 8.53
CA LEU A 71 -9.28 24.61 8.82
C LEU A 71 -9.77 25.81 7.99
N LYS A 72 -10.61 25.61 6.97
CA LYS A 72 -11.17 26.66 6.10
C LYS A 72 -12.60 27.07 6.43
N SER A 73 -13.29 26.40 7.33
CA SER A 73 -14.66 26.75 7.71
C SER A 73 -14.70 27.65 8.93
N SER A 74 -14.67 28.98 8.69
CA SER A 74 -15.30 29.94 9.61
C SER A 74 -16.82 29.82 9.48
N PRO A 75 -17.58 29.88 10.58
CA PRO A 75 -19.02 29.73 10.54
C PRO A 75 -19.67 30.98 9.99
N THR A 76 -20.16 30.92 8.77
CA THR A 76 -21.14 31.92 8.26
C THR A 76 -22.45 31.20 7.99
N SER A 77 -23.41 31.47 8.83
CA SER A 77 -24.81 31.12 8.64
C SER A 77 -25.35 31.80 7.38
N GLY A 78 -25.98 31.06 6.46
CA GLY A 78 -26.66 31.65 5.30
C GLY A 78 -27.17 30.61 4.31
N THR A 79 -28.45 30.28 4.45
CA THR A 79 -29.45 29.97 3.40
C THR A 79 -29.05 29.09 2.20
N ARG A 80 -29.63 27.89 2.16
CA ARG A 80 -29.66 26.98 1.01
C ARG A 80 -30.35 27.62 -0.18
N THR A 81 -29.66 27.70 -1.30
CA THR A 81 -30.26 27.71 -2.64
C THR A 81 -29.58 26.66 -3.48
N ALA A 82 -30.38 25.74 -3.98
CA ALA A 82 -29.95 24.66 -4.87
C ALA A 82 -29.58 25.23 -6.24
N ILE A 83 -28.38 24.96 -6.73
CA ILE A 83 -28.04 25.00 -8.17
C ILE A 83 -26.82 24.09 -8.40
N GLY A 84 -26.97 23.13 -9.33
CA GLY A 84 -25.89 22.63 -10.19
C GLY A 84 -25.03 21.50 -9.64
N GLU A 85 -25.28 20.33 -10.17
CA GLU A 85 -24.38 19.17 -10.14
C GLU A 85 -22.95 19.56 -10.56
N ALA A 86 -22.05 19.61 -9.61
CA ALA A 86 -20.62 19.48 -9.90
C ALA A 86 -20.31 17.99 -9.75
N VAL A 87 -19.98 17.34 -10.87
CA VAL A 87 -19.40 16.00 -10.91
C VAL A 87 -18.22 15.99 -9.94
N GLY A 88 -18.43 15.43 -8.77
CA GLY A 88 -17.39 15.17 -7.79
C GLY A 88 -16.50 14.08 -8.35
N ILE A 89 -15.30 14.44 -8.82
CA ILE A 89 -14.23 13.48 -9.09
C ILE A 89 -13.88 12.90 -7.72
N ASN A 90 -14.36 11.70 -7.45
CA ASN A 90 -14.00 10.91 -6.28
C ASN A 90 -12.52 10.50 -6.44
N PRO A 91 -11.57 10.98 -5.63
CA PRO A 91 -10.17 10.55 -5.75
C PRO A 91 -9.94 9.11 -5.25
N ALA A 92 -10.97 8.41 -4.75
CA ALA A 92 -10.90 7.01 -4.34
C ALA A 92 -10.90 6.02 -5.54
N GLY A 93 -11.45 6.42 -6.71
CA GLY A 93 -11.54 5.55 -7.88
C GLY A 93 -10.22 5.22 -8.58
N ASN A 94 -9.10 5.83 -8.18
CA ASN A 94 -7.81 5.63 -8.87
C ASN A 94 -6.91 4.55 -8.25
N ALA A 95 -7.30 3.94 -7.14
CA ALA A 95 -6.53 2.84 -6.52
C ALA A 95 -7.08 1.44 -6.90
N ASP A 96 -8.34 1.35 -7.30
CA ASP A 96 -9.02 0.08 -7.60
C ASP A 96 -8.39 -0.67 -8.78
N TRP A 97 -8.04 0.01 -9.87
CA TRP A 97 -7.41 -0.64 -11.02
C TRP A 97 -6.07 -1.34 -10.70
N MET A 98 -5.33 -0.87 -9.70
CA MET A 98 -4.07 -1.50 -9.27
C MET A 98 -4.33 -2.72 -8.39
N ASN A 99 -5.37 -2.68 -7.56
CA ASN A 99 -5.84 -3.82 -6.80
C ASN A 99 -6.43 -4.87 -7.76
N ASP A 100 -7.25 -4.47 -8.73
CA ASP A 100 -7.80 -5.34 -9.76
C ASP A 100 -6.70 -5.99 -10.59
N PHE A 101 -5.67 -5.22 -10.99
CA PHE A 101 -4.51 -5.76 -11.69
C PHE A 101 -3.71 -6.72 -10.80
N ALA A 102 -3.51 -6.40 -9.53
CA ALA A 102 -2.81 -7.27 -8.58
C ALA A 102 -3.59 -8.55 -8.29
N LEU A 103 -4.92 -8.49 -8.16
CA LEU A 103 -5.80 -9.64 -7.99
C LEU A 103 -5.86 -10.49 -9.25
N SER A 104 -5.98 -9.87 -10.43
CA SER A 104 -5.97 -10.55 -11.72
C SER A 104 -4.65 -11.31 -11.96
N VAL A 105 -3.50 -10.69 -11.63
CA VAL A 105 -2.20 -11.35 -11.71
C VAL A 105 -2.07 -12.48 -10.68
N ASN A 106 -2.64 -12.33 -9.49
CA ASN A 106 -2.65 -13.39 -8.47
C ASN A 106 -3.51 -14.60 -8.86
N SER A 107 -4.67 -14.38 -9.48
CA SER A 107 -5.58 -15.46 -9.89
C SER A 107 -5.00 -16.35 -11.01
N GLU A 108 -4.15 -15.78 -11.86
CA GLU A 108 -3.52 -16.52 -12.98
C GLU A 108 -2.17 -17.15 -12.64
N THR A 109 -1.50 -16.72 -11.55
CA THR A 109 -0.18 -17.25 -11.19
C THR A 109 -0.27 -18.35 -10.14
N PRO A 110 0.30 -19.55 -10.39
CA PRO A 110 0.40 -20.58 -9.38
C PRO A 110 1.10 -20.03 -8.13
N SER A 111 0.55 -20.27 -6.95
CA SER A 111 1.12 -19.83 -5.67
C SER A 111 2.60 -20.21 -5.49
N SER A 112 3.04 -21.29 -6.13
CA SER A 112 4.43 -21.73 -6.19
C SER A 112 5.40 -20.69 -6.76
N ILE A 113 4.99 -19.91 -7.77
CA ILE A 113 5.83 -18.87 -8.38
C ILE A 113 6.10 -17.75 -7.36
N GLY A 114 5.10 -17.30 -6.62
CA GLY A 114 5.26 -16.29 -5.58
C GLY A 114 6.24 -16.70 -4.48
N TYR A 115 6.19 -17.97 -4.04
CA TYR A 115 7.15 -18.51 -3.07
C TYR A 115 8.58 -18.60 -3.62
N ILE A 116 8.75 -18.99 -4.89
CA ILE A 116 10.06 -19.03 -5.54
C ILE A 116 10.66 -17.62 -5.63
N LEU A 117 9.89 -16.64 -6.08
CA LEU A 117 10.32 -15.24 -6.17
C LEU A 117 10.69 -14.67 -4.81
N PHE A 118 9.91 -14.97 -3.76
CA PHE A 118 10.21 -14.59 -2.39
C PHE A 118 11.52 -15.21 -1.90
N GLY A 119 11.75 -16.50 -2.20
CA GLY A 119 12.99 -17.20 -1.89
C GLY A 119 14.21 -16.56 -2.55
N ILE A 120 14.13 -16.25 -3.85
CA ILE A 120 15.19 -15.56 -4.60
C ILE A 120 15.47 -14.17 -3.99
N TRP A 121 14.45 -13.41 -3.66
CA TRP A 121 14.59 -12.10 -3.02
C TRP A 121 15.30 -12.19 -1.68
N LEU A 122 14.93 -13.17 -0.84
CA LEU A 122 15.55 -13.40 0.47
C LEU A 122 17.03 -13.80 0.34
N VAL A 123 17.36 -14.68 -0.61
CA VAL A 123 18.76 -15.07 -0.89
C VAL A 123 19.59 -13.85 -1.30
N GLY A 124 19.04 -12.98 -2.14
CA GLY A 124 19.73 -11.74 -2.53
C GLY A 124 19.96 -10.79 -1.35
N ILE A 125 18.98 -10.63 -0.44
CA ILE A 125 19.14 -9.86 0.81
C ILE A 125 20.28 -10.43 1.66
N LEU A 126 20.30 -11.76 1.87
CA LEU A 126 21.35 -12.42 2.64
C LEU A 126 22.74 -12.20 2.02
N ALA A 127 22.85 -12.32 0.71
CA ALA A 127 24.09 -12.02 -0.01
C ALA A 127 24.55 -10.57 0.21
N MET A 128 23.64 -9.59 0.11
CA MET A 128 23.93 -8.18 0.37
C MET A 128 24.36 -7.92 1.82
N ILE A 129 23.70 -8.55 2.79
CA ILE A 129 24.07 -8.46 4.21
C ILE A 129 25.49 -9.00 4.43
N ILE A 130 25.84 -10.14 3.82
CA ILE A 130 27.20 -10.72 3.91
C ILE A 130 28.23 -9.74 3.34
N LEU A 131 27.95 -9.07 2.22
CA LEU A 131 28.84 -8.06 1.63
C LEU A 131 29.03 -6.85 2.57
N ILE A 132 27.96 -6.39 3.23
CA ILE A 132 28.02 -5.30 4.21
C ILE A 132 28.84 -5.72 5.43
N ILE A 133 28.65 -6.93 5.95
CA ILE A 133 29.44 -7.45 7.08
C ILE A 133 30.92 -7.52 6.71
N LYS A 134 31.27 -8.05 5.54
CA LYS A 134 32.66 -8.07 5.05
C LYS A 134 33.26 -6.65 4.96
N SER A 135 32.48 -5.68 4.45
CA SER A 135 32.90 -4.29 4.40
C SER A 135 33.09 -3.68 5.79
N SER A 136 32.19 -3.98 6.73
CA SER A 136 32.30 -3.53 8.13
C SER A 136 33.51 -4.10 8.85
N ILE A 137 33.84 -5.37 8.63
CA ILE A 137 35.05 -6.00 9.20
C ILE A 137 36.31 -5.30 8.66
N ARG A 138 36.38 -5.03 7.34
CA ARG A 138 37.51 -4.27 6.77
C ARG A 138 37.67 -2.88 7.40
N LEU A 139 36.55 -2.19 7.60
CA LEU A 139 36.53 -0.87 8.25
C LEU A 139 36.96 -0.96 9.73
N GLN A 140 36.58 -2.01 10.45
CA GLN A 140 37.05 -2.24 11.83
C GLN A 140 38.55 -2.49 11.90
N ASN A 141 39.10 -3.27 10.97
CA ASN A 141 40.55 -3.51 10.89
C ASN A 141 41.31 -2.20 10.61
N LEU A 142 40.80 -1.37 9.72
CA LEU A 142 41.35 -0.02 9.48
C LEU A 142 41.33 0.83 10.75
N LYS A 143 40.23 0.84 11.51
CA LYS A 143 40.13 1.59 12.77
C LYS A 143 41.15 1.11 13.80
N LYS A 144 41.40 -0.19 13.89
CA LYS A 144 42.39 -0.78 14.82
C LYS A 144 43.81 -0.40 14.49
N SER A 145 44.13 -0.15 13.21
CA SER A 145 45.47 0.23 12.74
C SER A 145 45.71 1.75 12.75
N ALA A 146 44.70 2.56 13.03
CA ALA A 146 44.82 4.00 13.04
C ALA A 146 45.41 4.50 14.38
N LEU A 147 46.31 5.49 14.32
CA LEU A 147 46.95 6.10 15.47
C LEU A 147 46.35 7.46 15.77
N PRO A 148 46.27 7.88 17.02
CA PRO A 148 45.88 9.27 17.36
C PRO A 148 46.76 10.29 16.61
N LEU A 149 46.14 11.36 16.11
CA LEU A 149 46.86 12.41 15.38
C LEU A 149 47.95 13.03 16.23
N GLN A 150 49.21 12.88 15.87
CA GLN A 150 50.37 13.38 16.61
C GLN A 150 50.82 14.78 16.18
N ASN A 151 50.59 15.17 14.92
CA ASN A 151 51.02 16.45 14.39
C ASN A 151 50.30 17.62 15.11
N PRO A 152 51.04 18.48 15.85
CA PRO A 152 50.45 19.56 16.65
C PRO A 152 49.84 20.68 15.82
N GLU A 153 50.38 20.95 14.60
CA GLU A 153 49.90 22.01 13.71
C GLU A 153 48.55 21.61 13.13
N VAL A 154 48.44 20.39 12.60
CA VAL A 154 47.17 19.87 12.07
C VAL A 154 46.12 19.74 13.15
N ARG A 155 46.52 19.41 14.40
CA ARG A 155 45.61 19.36 15.52
C ARG A 155 45.07 20.76 15.88
N LYS A 156 45.93 21.79 15.90
CA LYS A 156 45.52 23.18 16.11
C LYS A 156 44.58 23.66 15.00
N LEU A 157 44.92 23.39 13.75
CA LEU A 157 44.08 23.70 12.58
C LEU A 157 42.72 23.04 12.70
N TYR A 158 42.67 21.75 13.04
CA TYR A 158 41.45 21.01 13.26
C TYR A 158 40.56 21.66 14.35
N HIS A 159 41.11 22.04 15.50
CA HIS A 159 40.36 22.71 16.54
C HIS A 159 39.85 24.09 16.11
N ARG A 160 40.61 24.80 15.26
CA ARG A 160 40.17 26.06 14.65
C ARG A 160 38.96 25.85 13.74
N CYS A 161 39.02 24.85 12.84
CA CYS A 161 37.89 24.49 11.97
C CYS A 161 36.65 24.09 12.77
N MET A 162 36.81 23.30 13.82
CA MET A 162 35.69 22.90 14.72
C MET A 162 35.00 24.13 15.33
N LYS A 163 35.80 25.08 15.85
CA LYS A 163 35.29 26.33 16.42
C LYS A 163 34.60 27.20 15.37
N GLU A 164 35.19 27.34 14.19
CA GLU A 164 34.64 28.08 13.04
C GLU A 164 33.28 27.55 12.62
N MET A 165 33.10 26.21 12.67
CA MET A 165 31.84 25.55 12.36
C MET A 165 30.83 25.50 13.50
N GLY A 166 31.19 25.95 14.70
CA GLY A 166 30.34 25.89 15.89
C GLY A 166 30.09 24.46 16.39
N ILE A 167 31.05 23.55 16.20
CA ILE A 167 30.95 22.17 16.67
C ILE A 167 31.53 22.05 18.05
N ASN A 168 30.69 21.92 19.07
CA ASN A 168 31.11 21.87 20.49
C ASN A 168 31.45 20.44 20.97
N ARG A 169 31.12 19.40 20.18
CA ARG A 169 31.39 18.01 20.54
C ARG A 169 32.84 17.67 20.22
N ASN A 170 33.55 17.05 21.16
CA ASN A 170 34.93 16.60 20.93
C ASN A 170 34.91 15.37 20.02
N LEU A 171 35.36 15.53 18.77
CA LEU A 171 35.51 14.43 17.80
C LEU A 171 36.97 13.95 17.82
N HIS A 172 37.18 12.66 17.98
CA HIS A 172 38.52 12.10 17.96
C HIS A 172 39.06 12.05 16.53
N VAL A 173 40.31 12.43 16.33
CA VAL A 173 41.00 12.40 15.04
C VAL A 173 42.15 11.42 15.10
N TYR A 174 42.19 10.56 14.09
CA TYR A 174 43.20 9.54 13.92
C TYR A 174 43.93 9.73 12.59
N SER A 175 45.17 9.28 12.50
CA SER A 175 45.95 9.19 11.25
C SER A 175 46.12 7.74 10.84
N THR A 176 46.11 7.48 9.52
CA THR A 176 46.29 6.13 8.98
C THR A 176 46.91 6.17 7.60
N ALA A 177 47.74 5.16 7.29
CA ALA A 177 48.34 4.98 5.97
C ALA A 177 47.42 4.26 4.98
N PHE A 178 46.34 3.65 5.46
CA PHE A 178 45.49 2.78 4.66
C PHE A 178 44.32 3.50 3.96
N LEU A 179 44.18 4.78 4.17
CA LEU A 179 43.19 5.61 3.50
C LEU A 179 43.83 6.50 2.42
N LYS A 180 43.07 6.76 1.37
CA LYS A 180 43.44 7.73 0.31
C LYS A 180 42.80 9.10 0.51
N SER A 181 41.63 9.15 1.17
CA SER A 181 40.87 10.36 1.48
C SER A 181 40.49 10.41 2.95
N PRO A 182 40.33 11.61 3.51
CA PRO A 182 39.73 11.75 4.84
C PRO A 182 38.36 11.09 4.86
N ILE A 183 37.97 10.56 6.00
CA ILE A 183 36.62 10.00 6.22
C ILE A 183 36.15 10.25 7.64
N ILE A 184 34.85 10.46 7.80
CA ILE A 184 34.18 10.43 9.09
C ILE A 184 33.42 9.12 9.23
N VAL A 185 33.67 8.41 10.32
CA VAL A 185 33.06 7.10 10.57
C VAL A 185 32.52 7.03 11.99
N GLY A 186 31.34 6.43 12.13
CA GLY A 186 30.66 6.21 13.41
C GLY A 186 29.40 7.03 13.56
N LEU A 187 28.31 6.37 13.96
CA LEU A 187 27.01 7.02 14.19
C LEU A 187 26.94 7.62 15.60
N LEU A 188 27.23 6.83 16.61
CA LEU A 188 27.15 7.24 18.02
C LEU A 188 28.42 7.93 18.51
N LYS A 189 29.59 7.45 18.08
CA LYS A 189 30.91 7.98 18.40
C LYS A 189 31.65 8.27 17.09
N PRO A 190 31.35 9.39 16.41
CA PRO A 190 32.00 9.76 15.16
C PRO A 190 33.47 10.09 15.39
N CYS A 191 34.32 9.52 14.54
CA CYS A 191 35.76 9.76 14.51
C CYS A 191 36.18 10.15 13.10
N ILE A 192 37.18 11.02 13.01
CA ILE A 192 37.79 11.44 11.74
C ILE A 192 39.06 10.66 11.54
N TYR A 193 39.25 10.11 10.34
CA TYR A 193 40.46 9.42 9.93
C TYR A 193 41.12 10.19 8.80
N LEU A 194 42.35 10.65 9.02
CA LEU A 194 43.15 11.41 8.06
C LEU A 194 44.24 10.52 7.48
N PRO A 195 44.39 10.48 6.15
CA PRO A 195 45.55 9.84 5.54
C PRO A 195 46.86 10.52 5.92
N ILE A 196 47.92 9.75 6.23
CA ILE A 196 49.22 10.29 6.64
C ILE A 196 49.84 11.14 5.54
N HIS A 197 49.72 10.76 4.27
CA HIS A 197 50.26 11.51 3.16
C HIS A 197 49.65 12.92 2.97
N LEU A 198 48.40 13.12 3.44
CA LEU A 198 47.81 14.47 3.41
C LEU A 198 48.51 15.42 4.41
N ILE A 199 48.98 14.87 5.52
CA ILE A 199 49.65 15.66 6.57
C ILE A 199 51.02 16.14 6.08
N SER A 200 51.68 15.40 5.21
CA SER A 200 53.00 15.73 4.67
C SER A 200 52.99 16.54 3.37
N ASP A 201 51.95 16.35 2.54
CA ASP A 201 51.96 16.78 1.12
C ASP A 201 51.16 18.08 0.86
N TYR A 202 50.39 18.55 1.82
CA TYR A 202 49.49 19.70 1.63
C TYR A 202 49.84 20.87 2.58
N ASN A 203 49.65 22.09 2.08
CA ASN A 203 49.76 23.31 2.86
C ASN A 203 48.59 23.48 3.87
N GLU A 204 48.70 24.49 4.76
CA GLU A 204 47.68 24.75 5.80
C GLU A 204 46.31 25.09 5.20
N SER A 205 46.25 25.82 4.10
CA SER A 205 44.99 26.23 3.43
C SER A 205 44.27 25.04 2.84
N ASP A 206 44.99 24.21 2.08
CA ASP A 206 44.41 22.98 1.46
C ASP A 206 43.88 22.02 2.55
N MET A 207 44.69 21.85 3.63
CA MET A 207 44.26 21.01 4.77
C MET A 207 43.01 21.58 5.46
N ARG A 208 42.92 22.92 5.62
CA ARG A 208 41.73 23.59 6.16
C ARG A 208 40.50 23.29 5.30
N TYR A 209 40.61 23.43 3.97
CA TYR A 209 39.48 23.19 3.08
C TYR A 209 38.99 21.75 3.14
N MET A 210 39.89 20.76 3.19
CA MET A 210 39.54 19.35 3.34
C MET A 210 38.86 19.08 4.69
N LEU A 211 39.39 19.64 5.79
CA LEU A 211 38.79 19.50 7.12
C LEU A 211 37.40 20.12 7.20
N LEU A 212 37.19 21.30 6.61
CA LEU A 212 35.89 21.94 6.56
C LEU A 212 34.89 21.07 5.77
N HIS A 213 35.31 20.46 4.65
CA HIS A 213 34.48 19.57 3.88
C HIS A 213 34.04 18.33 4.68
N GLU A 214 35.00 17.66 5.34
CA GLU A 214 34.67 16.48 6.16
C GLU A 214 33.79 16.83 7.36
N LEU A 215 34.05 17.95 8.02
CA LEU A 215 33.23 18.42 9.13
C LEU A 215 31.81 18.80 8.71
N GLN A 216 31.58 19.21 7.42
CA GLN A 216 30.23 19.41 6.90
C GLN A 216 29.46 18.08 6.80
N HIS A 217 30.08 16.97 6.41
CA HIS A 217 29.45 15.65 6.45
C HIS A 217 28.95 15.30 7.87
N TYR A 218 29.76 15.63 8.90
CA TYR A 218 29.32 15.45 10.28
C TYR A 218 28.12 16.35 10.63
N LYS A 219 28.20 17.64 10.31
CA LYS A 219 27.12 18.62 10.59
C LYS A 219 25.81 18.26 9.88
N HIS A 220 25.90 17.70 8.69
CA HIS A 220 24.76 17.23 7.89
C HIS A 220 24.22 15.86 8.33
N LYS A 221 24.89 15.17 9.27
CA LYS A 221 24.53 13.82 9.72
C LYS A 221 24.52 12.79 8.57
N ASP A 222 25.44 12.93 7.64
CA ASP A 222 25.50 12.09 6.42
C ASP A 222 25.76 10.62 6.70
N ALA A 223 26.27 10.28 7.89
CA ALA A 223 26.37 8.91 8.37
C ALA A 223 24.99 8.22 8.43
N ILE A 224 23.95 8.94 8.91
CA ILE A 224 22.57 8.42 8.95
C ILE A 224 22.07 8.15 7.52
N ALA A 225 22.26 9.12 6.63
CA ALA A 225 21.88 8.98 5.23
C ALA A 225 22.55 7.76 4.57
N ASN A 226 23.83 7.49 4.89
CA ASN A 226 24.54 6.32 4.39
C ASN A 226 23.92 4.99 4.88
N TYR A 227 23.50 4.92 6.14
CA TYR A 227 22.81 3.72 6.66
C TYR A 227 21.47 3.51 5.97
N LEU A 228 20.67 4.58 5.79
CA LEU A 228 19.39 4.49 5.08
C LEU A 228 19.58 4.07 3.61
N MET A 229 20.58 4.64 2.92
CA MET A 229 20.91 4.25 1.54
C MET A 229 21.34 2.79 1.45
N ASN A 230 22.13 2.30 2.40
CA ASN A 230 22.56 0.90 2.42
C ASN A 230 21.37 -0.03 2.69
N PHE A 231 20.49 0.33 3.61
CA PHE A 231 19.27 -0.41 3.89
C PHE A 231 18.38 -0.52 2.65
N ALA A 232 18.11 0.61 1.97
CA ALA A 232 17.37 0.62 0.71
C ALA A 232 18.06 -0.25 -0.36
N GLY A 233 19.39 -0.18 -0.48
CA GLY A 233 20.16 -0.99 -1.43
C GLY A 233 20.12 -2.49 -1.13
N VAL A 234 19.94 -2.90 0.13
CA VAL A 234 19.77 -4.31 0.52
C VAL A 234 18.39 -4.82 0.10
N ILE A 235 17.34 -4.07 0.43
CA ILE A 235 15.96 -4.49 0.13
C ILE A 235 15.69 -4.51 -1.37
N TYR A 236 16.13 -3.47 -2.08
CA TYR A 236 15.93 -3.27 -3.51
C TYR A 236 17.15 -3.68 -4.35
N TRP A 237 17.88 -4.70 -3.90
CA TRP A 237 19.12 -5.15 -4.52
C TRP A 237 18.99 -5.46 -6.01
N PHE A 238 17.81 -5.88 -6.45
CA PHE A 238 17.48 -6.29 -7.81
C PHE A 238 17.02 -5.12 -8.70
N ASN A 239 16.69 -3.93 -8.13
CA ASN A 239 16.17 -2.80 -8.89
C ASN A 239 17.29 -1.84 -9.33
N PRO A 240 17.65 -1.78 -10.63
CA PRO A 240 18.75 -0.95 -11.12
C PRO A 240 18.48 0.56 -11.01
N LEU A 241 17.20 0.99 -11.06
CA LEU A 241 16.84 2.40 -10.94
C LEU A 241 17.00 2.89 -9.51
N VAL A 242 16.73 2.06 -8.51
CA VAL A 242 17.03 2.38 -7.11
C VAL A 242 18.55 2.56 -6.93
N TRP A 243 19.38 1.68 -7.50
CA TRP A 243 20.83 1.84 -7.45
C TRP A 243 21.31 3.13 -8.11
N TYR A 244 20.71 3.48 -9.26
CA TYR A 244 20.98 4.75 -9.92
C TYR A 244 20.58 5.95 -9.05
N ALA A 245 19.41 5.91 -8.43
CA ALA A 245 18.92 6.94 -7.50
C ALA A 245 19.86 7.12 -6.30
N LEU A 246 20.28 6.01 -5.67
CA LEU A 246 21.22 6.04 -4.54
C LEU A 246 22.60 6.60 -4.96
N LYS A 247 23.04 6.33 -6.19
CA LYS A 247 24.27 6.92 -6.74
C LYS A 247 24.13 8.43 -6.93
N GLU A 248 23.02 8.89 -7.54
CA GLU A 248 22.77 10.32 -7.73
C GLU A 248 22.58 11.06 -6.39
N MET A 249 21.96 10.40 -5.40
CA MET A 249 21.87 10.94 -4.03
C MET A 249 23.25 11.18 -3.41
N ARG A 250 24.20 10.23 -3.59
CA ARG A 250 25.60 10.42 -3.14
C ARG A 250 26.27 11.58 -3.87
N ASN A 251 26.05 11.73 -5.17
CA ASN A 251 26.58 12.84 -5.96
C ASN A 251 26.05 14.20 -5.47
N ASP A 252 24.75 14.29 -5.22
CA ASP A 252 24.12 15.53 -4.72
C ASP A 252 24.56 15.87 -3.30
N ARG A 253 24.85 14.87 -2.47
CA ARG A 253 25.41 15.06 -1.12
C ARG A 253 26.75 15.77 -1.17
N GLU A 254 27.67 15.32 -2.04
CA GLU A 254 28.97 15.94 -2.20
C GLU A 254 28.84 17.41 -2.64
N VAL A 255 27.98 17.68 -3.64
CA VAL A 255 27.70 19.03 -4.11
C VAL A 255 27.06 19.90 -3.02
N ALA A 256 26.20 19.32 -2.17
CA ALA A 256 25.60 20.03 -1.04
C ALA A 256 26.62 20.35 0.06
N CYS A 257 27.59 19.45 0.30
CA CYS A 257 28.71 19.69 1.21
C CYS A 257 29.62 20.81 0.68
N ASP A 258 30.02 20.74 -0.60
CA ASP A 258 30.81 21.82 -1.23
C ASP A 258 30.12 23.17 -1.12
N THR A 259 28.84 23.24 -1.46
CA THR A 259 28.03 24.48 -1.32
C THR A 259 27.99 25.00 0.12
N SER A 260 28.03 24.09 1.12
CA SER A 260 28.04 24.49 2.52
C SER A 260 29.41 25.02 2.97
N VAL A 261 30.49 24.50 2.40
CA VAL A 261 31.84 25.06 2.61
C VAL A 261 31.94 26.45 1.98
N LEU A 262 31.51 26.61 0.71
CA LEU A 262 31.54 27.90 0.00
C LEU A 262 30.76 29.00 0.74
N LYS A 263 29.69 28.67 1.46
CA LYS A 263 28.97 29.65 2.29
C LYS A 263 29.79 30.19 3.48
N MET A 264 30.82 29.48 3.87
CA MET A 264 31.71 29.85 4.97
C MET A 264 32.99 30.59 4.50
N LEU A 265 33.31 30.44 3.21
CA LEU A 265 34.47 31.06 2.58
C LEU A 265 34.13 32.43 1.98
N GLU A 266 35.16 33.25 1.80
CA GLU A 266 35.08 34.47 1.02
C GLU A 266 35.12 34.15 -0.49
N GLU A 267 34.67 35.06 -1.34
CA GLU A 267 34.55 34.78 -2.79
C GLU A 267 35.92 34.53 -3.46
N ASP A 268 36.94 35.18 -2.95
CA ASP A 268 38.33 35.01 -3.46
C ASP A 268 38.88 33.60 -3.15
N ASP A 269 38.39 32.93 -2.09
CA ASP A 269 38.81 31.57 -1.69
C ASP A 269 38.14 30.46 -2.51
N TYR A 270 37.11 30.77 -3.31
CA TYR A 270 36.34 29.70 -4.02
C TYR A 270 37.20 28.97 -5.07
N ALA A 271 38.05 29.71 -5.78
CA ALA A 271 38.98 29.13 -6.76
C ALA A 271 39.99 28.20 -6.09
N ASP A 272 40.56 28.63 -4.96
CA ASP A 272 41.53 27.85 -4.19
C ASP A 272 40.92 26.57 -3.61
N TYR A 273 39.70 26.64 -3.11
CA TYR A 273 38.94 25.44 -2.69
C TYR A 273 38.74 24.48 -3.87
N GLY A 274 38.35 24.98 -5.06
CA GLY A 274 38.18 24.17 -6.26
C GLY A 274 39.47 23.49 -6.69
N ASN A 275 40.60 24.25 -6.70
CA ASN A 275 41.92 23.74 -7.04
C ASN A 275 42.39 22.66 -6.04
N THR A 276 42.15 22.86 -4.74
CA THR A 276 42.46 21.85 -3.72
C THR A 276 41.75 20.51 -4.01
N LEU A 277 40.47 20.55 -4.40
CA LEU A 277 39.72 19.33 -4.75
C LEU A 277 40.25 18.67 -6.03
N ILE A 278 40.67 19.46 -7.05
CA ILE A 278 41.26 18.92 -8.30
C ILE A 278 42.59 18.22 -7.98
N ASN A 279 43.49 18.90 -7.28
CA ASN A 279 44.80 18.37 -6.88
C ASN A 279 44.68 17.09 -6.07
N PHE A 280 43.69 17.08 -5.18
CA PHE A 280 43.39 15.90 -4.37
C PHE A 280 42.87 14.71 -5.21
N ALA A 281 41.96 14.97 -6.15
CA ALA A 281 41.42 13.94 -7.05
C ALA A 281 42.49 13.37 -7.97
N GLU A 282 43.41 14.20 -8.46
CA GLU A 282 44.55 13.80 -9.32
C GLU A 282 45.47 12.85 -8.54
N LYS A 283 45.88 13.22 -7.33
CA LYS A 283 46.74 12.37 -6.47
C LYS A 283 46.10 11.01 -6.17
N ILE A 284 44.79 10.97 -5.91
CA ILE A 284 44.08 9.70 -5.67
C ILE A 284 44.05 8.83 -6.92
N SER A 285 43.89 9.42 -8.12
CA SER A 285 43.80 8.69 -9.39
C SER A 285 45.11 8.03 -9.84
N LEU A 286 46.23 8.68 -9.52
CA LEU A 286 47.56 8.21 -9.88
C LEU A 286 48.10 7.05 -9.05
N THR A 287 47.45 6.69 -7.94
CA THR A 287 47.92 5.58 -7.10
C THR A 287 47.30 4.25 -7.50
N PRO A 288 48.08 3.27 -8.00
CA PRO A 288 47.58 1.95 -8.41
C PRO A 288 47.30 1.06 -7.17
N PHE A 289 46.07 1.09 -6.68
CA PHE A 289 45.62 0.12 -5.67
C PHE A 289 44.37 -0.61 -6.19
N PRO A 290 44.41 -1.94 -6.36
CA PRO A 290 43.33 -2.69 -7.02
C PRO A 290 42.00 -2.75 -6.27
N PHE A 291 41.93 -2.32 -5.01
CA PHE A 291 40.73 -2.47 -4.15
C PHE A 291 40.04 -1.16 -3.76
N ALA A 292 40.43 -0.03 -4.35
CA ALA A 292 39.89 1.31 -4.04
C ALA A 292 38.83 1.79 -5.04
N ALA A 293 38.18 0.91 -5.75
CA ALA A 293 37.15 1.23 -6.74
C ALA A 293 35.87 1.91 -6.16
N GLY A 294 35.82 2.18 -4.87
CA GLY A 294 34.68 2.81 -4.20
C GLY A 294 34.86 4.25 -3.73
N LEU A 295 36.09 4.81 -3.73
CA LEU A 295 36.38 6.12 -3.15
C LEU A 295 36.91 7.16 -4.16
N GLY A 296 37.35 6.72 -5.35
CA GLY A 296 37.66 7.62 -6.46
C GLY A 296 36.38 8.04 -7.14
N GLY A 297 35.85 9.23 -6.83
CA GLY A 297 34.71 9.77 -7.56
C GLY A 297 34.98 9.71 -9.05
N ASN A 298 34.04 9.13 -9.83
CA ASN A 298 34.07 9.11 -11.28
C ASN A 298 34.37 10.55 -11.76
N MET A 299 35.25 10.72 -12.77
CA MET A 299 35.60 12.04 -13.38
C MET A 299 34.35 12.90 -13.66
N LYS A 300 33.21 12.26 -13.99
CA LYS A 300 31.91 12.93 -14.15
C LYS A 300 31.39 13.58 -12.85
N GLN A 301 31.59 12.93 -11.72
CA GLN A 301 31.20 13.48 -10.40
C GLN A 301 32.10 14.67 -10.03
N MET A 302 33.40 14.54 -10.20
CA MET A 302 34.34 15.62 -9.94
C MET A 302 34.04 16.83 -10.83
N LYS A 303 33.87 16.62 -12.15
CA LYS A 303 33.45 17.69 -13.07
C LYS A 303 32.19 18.41 -12.58
N ARG A 304 31.20 17.68 -12.08
CA ARG A 304 29.96 18.29 -11.55
C ARG A 304 30.23 19.15 -10.31
N ARG A 305 31.09 18.69 -9.39
CA ARG A 305 31.48 19.44 -8.19
C ARG A 305 32.19 20.75 -8.60
N ILE A 306 33.20 20.68 -9.46
CA ILE A 306 33.97 21.84 -9.91
C ILE A 306 33.08 22.86 -10.65
N ILE A 307 32.18 22.40 -11.53
CA ILE A 307 31.24 23.31 -12.20
C ILE A 307 30.34 24.01 -11.17
N ASN A 308 29.88 23.30 -10.14
CA ASN A 308 29.06 23.89 -9.08
C ASN A 308 29.86 24.94 -8.27
N ILE A 309 31.13 24.68 -7.97
CA ILE A 309 31.99 25.61 -7.26
C ILE A 309 32.24 26.87 -8.11
N ALA A 310 32.63 26.70 -9.37
CA ALA A 310 32.92 27.79 -10.29
C ALA A 310 31.69 28.67 -10.63
N SER A 311 30.51 28.10 -10.58
CA SER A 311 29.23 28.81 -10.83
C SER A 311 28.48 29.19 -9.56
N TYR A 312 29.10 29.06 -8.39
CA TYR A 312 28.43 29.34 -7.13
C TYR A 312 28.25 30.86 -6.91
N GLU A 313 27.01 31.23 -6.66
CA GLU A 313 26.61 32.58 -6.27
C GLU A 313 25.77 32.49 -4.99
N LYS A 314 25.93 33.48 -4.12
CA LYS A 314 25.08 33.57 -2.91
C LYS A 314 23.62 33.78 -3.32
N PRO A 315 22.68 32.89 -2.94
CA PRO A 315 21.32 32.96 -3.43
C PRO A 315 20.58 34.19 -2.90
N THR A 316 19.94 34.95 -3.80
CA THR A 316 19.04 36.06 -3.48
C THR A 316 17.77 35.55 -2.80
N PHE A 317 17.04 36.42 -2.09
CA PHE A 317 15.78 36.09 -1.44
C PHE A 317 14.76 35.50 -2.41
N ILE A 318 14.60 36.12 -3.59
CA ILE A 318 13.68 35.65 -4.65
C ILE A 318 14.07 34.23 -5.13
N LYS A 319 15.35 33.96 -5.31
CA LYS A 319 15.85 32.62 -5.73
C LYS A 319 15.57 31.58 -4.63
N ARG A 320 15.61 31.95 -3.34
CA ARG A 320 15.24 31.07 -2.23
C ARG A 320 13.75 30.75 -2.22
N VAL A 321 12.88 31.76 -2.40
CA VAL A 321 11.42 31.56 -2.45
C VAL A 321 11.04 30.66 -3.62
N LYS A 322 11.53 30.95 -4.86
CA LYS A 322 11.30 30.09 -6.03
C LYS A 322 11.78 28.65 -5.80
N GLY A 323 12.93 28.48 -5.14
CA GLY A 323 13.45 27.16 -4.79
C GLY A 323 12.57 26.42 -3.80
N MET A 324 12.06 27.11 -2.77
CA MET A 324 11.15 26.52 -1.79
C MET A 324 9.82 26.09 -2.45
N THR A 325 9.25 26.93 -3.32
CA THR A 325 8.02 26.58 -4.07
C THR A 325 8.26 25.36 -4.96
N ALA A 326 9.36 25.32 -5.71
CA ALA A 326 9.70 24.17 -6.55
C ALA A 326 9.92 22.88 -5.73
N PHE A 327 10.56 23.00 -4.56
CA PHE A 327 10.75 21.89 -3.63
C PHE A 327 9.41 21.36 -3.11
N MET A 328 8.53 22.25 -2.63
CA MET A 328 7.21 21.88 -2.11
C MET A 328 6.32 21.25 -3.19
N LEU A 329 6.32 21.82 -4.40
CA LEU A 329 5.57 21.26 -5.53
C LEU A 329 6.05 19.83 -5.86
N THR A 330 7.37 19.62 -5.91
CA THR A 330 7.94 18.29 -6.16
C THR A 330 7.61 17.33 -5.01
N ALA A 331 7.66 17.80 -3.76
CA ALA A 331 7.33 16.98 -2.59
C ALA A 331 5.86 16.54 -2.59
N VAL A 332 4.93 17.45 -2.87
CA VAL A 332 3.49 17.13 -3.00
C VAL A 332 3.25 16.15 -4.13
N LEU A 333 3.89 16.36 -5.29
CA LEU A 333 3.80 15.43 -6.42
C LEU A 333 4.26 14.01 -6.03
N LEU A 334 5.42 13.88 -5.37
CA LEU A 334 5.97 12.58 -4.98
C LEU A 334 5.12 11.89 -3.91
N LEU A 335 4.66 12.65 -2.90
CA LEU A 335 3.81 12.11 -1.83
C LEU A 335 2.43 11.71 -2.34
N GLY A 336 1.91 12.36 -3.39
CA GLY A 336 0.67 11.98 -4.06
C GLY A 336 0.70 10.56 -4.67
N PHE A 337 1.91 10.01 -4.92
CA PHE A 337 2.07 8.63 -5.36
C PHE A 337 2.20 7.61 -4.22
N ALA A 338 2.22 8.04 -2.96
CA ALA A 338 2.38 7.12 -1.82
C ALA A 338 1.30 6.03 -1.75
N PRO A 339 0.00 6.31 -2.01
CA PRO A 339 -1.04 5.27 -2.02
C PRO A 339 -0.78 4.17 -3.05
N PHE A 340 -0.24 4.52 -4.22
CA PHE A 340 0.03 3.57 -5.32
C PHE A 340 1.21 2.62 -5.08
N ILE A 341 2.01 2.83 -4.05
CA ILE A 341 3.16 1.98 -3.73
C ILE A 341 3.00 1.23 -2.41
N SER A 342 1.82 1.26 -1.79
CA SER A 342 1.52 0.46 -0.61
C SER A 342 1.15 -0.97 -1.03
N THR A 343 1.89 -1.98 -0.56
CA THR A 343 1.49 -3.39 -0.74
C THR A 343 0.30 -3.76 0.15
N TYR A 344 0.00 -2.90 1.10
CA TYR A 344 -1.18 -2.94 1.97
C TYR A 344 -2.22 -1.89 1.53
N ALA A 345 -2.04 -1.28 0.33
CA ALA A 345 -3.02 -0.36 -0.22
C ALA A 345 -4.35 -1.07 -0.30
N ALA A 346 -5.29 -0.54 0.41
CA ALA A 346 -6.64 -1.02 0.66
C ALA A 346 -6.74 -2.51 0.37
N ASP A 347 -6.63 -3.32 1.39
CA ASP A 347 -6.96 -4.72 1.28
C ASP A 347 -8.39 -4.72 0.76
N GLY A 348 -8.60 -4.97 -0.55
CA GLY A 348 -9.91 -5.10 -1.15
C GLY A 348 -10.72 -6.22 -0.48
N SER A 349 -10.04 -7.02 0.36
CA SER A 349 -10.63 -8.01 1.23
C SER A 349 -11.47 -7.44 2.37
N HIS A 350 -11.40 -6.13 2.66
CA HIS A 350 -12.24 -5.53 3.69
C HIS A 350 -13.06 -4.36 3.14
N TYR A 351 -14.36 -4.41 3.41
CA TYR A 351 -15.28 -3.33 3.11
C TYR A 351 -15.00 -2.10 3.97
N GLN A 352 -14.91 -0.92 3.33
CA GLN A 352 -14.67 0.36 4.00
C GLN A 352 -16.02 0.94 4.48
N TRP A 353 -16.59 0.34 5.52
CA TRP A 353 -17.85 0.79 6.08
C TRP A 353 -17.68 2.08 6.90
N ASP A 354 -18.48 3.12 6.59
CA ASP A 354 -18.52 4.34 7.39
C ASP A 354 -19.45 4.17 8.59
N SER A 355 -18.91 3.62 9.66
CA SER A 355 -19.62 3.37 10.91
C SER A 355 -19.86 4.62 11.76
N SER A 356 -19.41 5.80 11.34
CA SER A 356 -19.43 7.02 12.18
C SER A 356 -20.81 7.61 12.37
N SER A 357 -21.77 7.32 11.48
CA SER A 357 -23.16 7.77 11.52
C SER A 357 -24.14 6.70 12.00
N GLU A 358 -23.68 5.46 12.22
CA GLU A 358 -24.51 4.30 12.48
C GLU A 358 -24.71 4.05 13.98
N ASN A 359 -25.89 3.55 14.34
CA ASN A 359 -26.21 3.10 15.70
C ASN A 359 -25.78 1.63 15.86
N ILE A 360 -24.57 1.39 16.35
CA ILE A 360 -23.95 0.07 16.39
C ILE A 360 -23.86 -0.47 17.80
N SER A 361 -24.33 -1.70 18.00
CA SER A 361 -24.11 -2.52 19.18
C SER A 361 -23.14 -3.66 18.85
N TYR A 362 -22.00 -3.70 19.53
CA TYR A 362 -21.08 -4.84 19.44
C TYR A 362 -21.52 -5.93 20.42
N VAL A 363 -21.83 -7.11 19.89
CA VAL A 363 -22.34 -8.24 20.67
C VAL A 363 -21.33 -9.39 20.67
N ASP A 364 -21.12 -10.01 21.81
CA ASP A 364 -20.29 -11.21 21.89
C ASP A 364 -21.17 -12.46 21.73
N LEU A 365 -21.09 -13.07 20.56
CA LEU A 365 -21.83 -14.29 20.18
C LEU A 365 -20.88 -15.48 19.96
N SER A 366 -19.65 -15.40 20.42
CA SER A 366 -18.60 -16.43 20.19
C SER A 366 -19.02 -17.84 20.63
N THR A 367 -19.89 -17.94 21.62
CA THR A 367 -20.43 -19.23 22.11
C THR A 367 -21.27 -20.00 21.09
N TYR A 368 -21.86 -19.30 20.11
CA TYR A 368 -22.62 -19.91 19.01
C TYR A 368 -21.75 -20.41 17.88
N PHE A 369 -20.59 -19.80 17.68
CA PHE A 369 -19.66 -20.11 16.58
C PHE A 369 -18.79 -21.35 16.88
N GLY A 370 -18.56 -21.69 18.15
CA GLY A 370 -17.78 -22.87 18.54
C GLY A 370 -16.33 -22.79 18.01
N GLU A 371 -15.97 -23.68 17.06
CA GLU A 371 -14.64 -23.73 16.43
C GLU A 371 -14.56 -22.93 15.12
N TYR A 372 -15.67 -22.34 14.66
CA TYR A 372 -15.69 -21.53 13.44
C TYR A 372 -15.20 -20.11 13.70
N GLU A 373 -14.40 -19.58 12.79
CA GLU A 373 -14.16 -18.14 12.67
C GLU A 373 -15.27 -17.51 11.82
N GLY A 374 -15.70 -16.30 12.13
CA GLY A 374 -16.75 -15.67 11.33
C GLY A 374 -17.48 -14.54 12.02
N SER A 375 -18.56 -14.08 11.42
CA SER A 375 -19.34 -12.93 11.87
C SER A 375 -20.84 -13.17 11.74
N PHE A 376 -21.59 -12.53 12.64
CA PHE A 376 -23.03 -12.33 12.54
C PHE A 376 -23.32 -10.82 12.52
N VAL A 377 -24.06 -10.39 11.50
CA VAL A 377 -24.54 -9.01 11.34
C VAL A 377 -26.05 -9.02 11.31
N LEU A 378 -26.68 -8.18 12.13
CA LEU A 378 -28.12 -7.95 12.17
C LEU A 378 -28.39 -6.45 12.03
N TYR A 379 -29.31 -6.08 11.15
CA TYR A 379 -29.83 -4.73 11.01
C TYR A 379 -31.34 -4.71 11.31
N ASP A 380 -31.71 -3.90 12.27
CA ASP A 380 -33.09 -3.61 12.70
C ASP A 380 -33.56 -2.34 11.98
N LEU A 381 -34.46 -2.51 11.02
CA LEU A 381 -34.89 -1.42 10.12
C LEU A 381 -35.68 -0.32 10.87
N GLU A 382 -36.59 -0.70 11.80
CA GLU A 382 -37.42 0.28 12.51
C GLU A 382 -36.60 1.16 13.44
N ASN A 383 -35.60 0.57 14.12
CA ASN A 383 -34.75 1.28 15.08
C ASN A 383 -33.48 1.87 14.44
N ASP A 384 -33.24 1.63 13.16
CA ASP A 384 -32.00 2.00 12.45
C ASP A 384 -30.76 1.58 13.28
N ALA A 385 -30.71 0.30 13.66
CA ALA A 385 -29.74 -0.21 14.62
C ALA A 385 -29.04 -1.48 14.12
N TRP A 386 -27.73 -1.48 14.24
CA TRP A 386 -26.86 -2.61 13.88
C TRP A 386 -26.42 -3.38 15.13
N SER A 387 -26.48 -4.70 15.07
CA SER A 387 -25.87 -5.60 16.05
C SER A 387 -24.82 -6.46 15.34
N ILE A 388 -23.57 -6.34 15.75
CA ILE A 388 -22.45 -6.95 15.03
C ILE A 388 -21.62 -7.78 16.00
N HIS A 389 -21.42 -9.06 15.64
CA HIS A 389 -20.40 -9.93 16.22
C HIS A 389 -19.20 -9.95 15.30
N ASP A 390 -18.01 -9.71 15.84
CA ASP A 390 -16.72 -9.68 15.15
C ASP A 390 -16.68 -8.74 13.94
N MET A 391 -16.39 -7.47 14.20
CA MET A 391 -16.32 -6.42 13.18
C MET A 391 -15.23 -6.67 12.13
N GLU A 392 -14.15 -7.39 12.47
CA GLU A 392 -13.10 -7.72 11.51
C GLU A 392 -13.65 -8.67 10.45
N HIS A 393 -14.32 -9.74 10.83
CA HIS A 393 -14.97 -10.66 9.90
C HIS A 393 -16.23 -10.06 9.27
N ALA A 394 -16.96 -9.16 9.96
CA ALA A 394 -18.13 -8.47 9.39
C ALA A 394 -17.81 -7.61 8.18
N THR A 395 -16.60 -7.07 8.10
CA THR A 395 -16.09 -6.29 6.96
C THR A 395 -15.24 -7.10 6.01
N LEU A 396 -14.84 -8.32 6.35
CA LEU A 396 -14.02 -9.18 5.50
C LEU A 396 -14.85 -9.66 4.30
N ARG A 397 -14.36 -9.37 3.10
CA ARG A 397 -14.94 -9.87 1.85
C ARG A 397 -14.43 -11.27 1.56
N VAL A 398 -15.35 -12.17 1.33
CA VAL A 398 -15.10 -13.56 0.91
C VAL A 398 -16.07 -13.96 -0.19
N ALA A 399 -15.79 -15.05 -0.91
CA ALA A 399 -16.64 -15.49 -2.01
C ALA A 399 -18.10 -15.72 -1.54
N PRO A 400 -19.09 -15.15 -2.24
CA PRO A 400 -20.50 -15.23 -1.85
C PRO A 400 -21.09 -16.62 -2.00
N ASN A 401 -20.50 -17.42 -2.86
CA ASN A 401 -21.03 -18.72 -3.23
C ASN A 401 -22.52 -18.64 -3.65
N SER A 402 -23.35 -19.56 -3.23
CA SER A 402 -24.75 -19.60 -3.64
C SER A 402 -25.64 -18.45 -3.11
N THR A 403 -25.12 -17.54 -2.26
CA THR A 403 -25.89 -16.34 -1.88
C THR A 403 -25.99 -15.35 -3.04
N TYR A 404 -25.03 -15.34 -3.96
CA TYR A 404 -25.04 -14.52 -5.18
C TYR A 404 -26.26 -14.80 -6.09
N LYS A 405 -26.77 -16.01 -6.08
CA LYS A 405 -27.93 -16.44 -6.90
C LYS A 405 -29.18 -15.58 -6.72
N ILE A 406 -29.33 -14.85 -5.60
CA ILE A 406 -30.42 -13.90 -5.39
C ILE A 406 -30.37 -12.80 -6.46
N TYR A 407 -29.19 -12.25 -6.68
CA TYR A 407 -28.97 -11.13 -7.60
C TYR A 407 -28.85 -11.60 -9.05
N ASP A 408 -28.22 -12.74 -9.28
CA ASP A 408 -28.14 -13.41 -10.56
C ASP A 408 -29.54 -13.72 -11.15
N ALA A 409 -30.43 -14.26 -10.32
CA ALA A 409 -31.85 -14.44 -10.68
C ALA A 409 -32.51 -13.11 -11.08
N LEU A 410 -32.24 -12.04 -10.31
CA LEU A 410 -32.82 -10.73 -10.55
C LEU A 410 -32.35 -10.14 -11.88
N PHE A 411 -31.06 -10.28 -12.22
CA PHE A 411 -30.51 -9.84 -13.50
C PHE A 411 -31.13 -10.60 -14.68
N GLY A 412 -31.28 -11.93 -14.54
CA GLY A 412 -31.94 -12.76 -15.55
C GLY A 412 -33.42 -12.40 -15.77
N LEU A 413 -34.11 -11.95 -14.71
CA LEU A 413 -35.49 -11.48 -14.78
C LEU A 413 -35.58 -10.10 -15.45
N GLU A 414 -34.68 -9.16 -15.10
CA GLU A 414 -34.67 -7.80 -15.68
C GLU A 414 -34.41 -7.81 -17.19
N GLU A 415 -33.51 -8.66 -17.67
CA GLU A 415 -33.20 -8.82 -19.10
C GLU A 415 -34.16 -9.77 -19.82
N GLY A 416 -35.12 -10.37 -19.11
CA GLY A 416 -36.12 -11.25 -19.70
C GLY A 416 -35.57 -12.62 -20.19
N VAL A 417 -34.38 -13.03 -19.72
CA VAL A 417 -33.82 -14.38 -19.93
C VAL A 417 -34.73 -15.41 -19.27
N ILE A 418 -35.25 -15.10 -18.12
CA ILE A 418 -36.33 -15.77 -17.43
C ILE A 418 -37.41 -14.75 -17.07
N THR A 419 -38.66 -15.19 -16.88
CA THR A 419 -39.73 -14.30 -16.44
C THR A 419 -40.46 -14.90 -15.23
N PRO A 420 -41.20 -14.11 -14.43
CA PRO A 420 -41.98 -14.64 -13.32
C PRO A 420 -42.93 -15.77 -13.72
N GLU A 421 -43.51 -15.69 -14.95
CA GLU A 421 -44.44 -16.70 -15.48
C GLU A 421 -43.75 -17.88 -16.12
N ASN A 422 -42.49 -17.70 -16.59
CA ASN A 422 -41.75 -18.76 -17.28
C ASN A 422 -40.26 -18.68 -16.97
N SER A 423 -39.86 -19.35 -15.93
CA SER A 423 -38.45 -19.48 -15.49
C SER A 423 -37.88 -20.89 -15.74
N PHE A 424 -38.53 -21.65 -16.66
CA PHE A 424 -38.14 -23.01 -16.97
C PHE A 424 -36.86 -23.06 -17.83
N ILE A 425 -35.88 -23.86 -17.36
CA ILE A 425 -34.68 -24.23 -18.11
C ILE A 425 -34.58 -25.75 -18.12
N ALA A 426 -34.52 -26.36 -19.31
CA ALA A 426 -34.40 -27.81 -19.46
C ALA A 426 -33.01 -28.28 -18.97
N TRP A 427 -32.98 -29.44 -18.32
CA TRP A 427 -31.75 -30.08 -17.88
C TRP A 427 -30.85 -30.41 -19.08
N ASN A 428 -29.56 -30.14 -18.98
CA ASN A 428 -28.58 -30.35 -20.03
C ASN A 428 -28.20 -31.85 -20.24
N GLY A 429 -28.69 -32.74 -19.39
CA GLY A 429 -28.38 -34.17 -19.45
C GLY A 429 -27.09 -34.59 -18.79
N GLU A 430 -26.34 -33.66 -18.18
CA GLU A 430 -25.13 -33.98 -17.42
C GLU A 430 -25.50 -34.55 -16.04
N THR A 431 -24.68 -35.45 -15.52
CA THR A 431 -24.92 -36.05 -14.20
C THR A 431 -24.19 -35.25 -13.11
N TYR A 432 -24.94 -34.67 -12.20
CA TYR A 432 -24.47 -33.92 -11.05
C TYR A 432 -24.53 -34.76 -9.77
N PRO A 433 -23.71 -34.41 -8.74
CA PRO A 433 -23.68 -35.17 -7.48
C PRO A 433 -24.98 -35.19 -6.68
N PHE A 434 -25.83 -34.16 -6.88
CA PHE A 434 -27.11 -34.01 -6.18
C PHE A 434 -28.26 -34.45 -7.10
N GLU A 435 -29.12 -35.36 -6.64
CA GLU A 435 -30.22 -35.89 -7.42
C GLU A 435 -31.18 -34.79 -7.93
N ALA A 436 -31.45 -33.78 -7.07
CA ALA A 436 -32.30 -32.63 -7.42
C ALA A 436 -31.74 -31.77 -8.57
N TRP A 437 -30.45 -31.88 -8.89
CA TRP A 437 -29.82 -31.17 -10.00
C TRP A 437 -29.97 -31.86 -11.35
N ASN A 438 -30.35 -33.15 -11.35
CA ASN A 438 -30.48 -33.99 -12.52
C ASN A 438 -31.93 -33.98 -13.06
N ALA A 439 -32.53 -32.81 -13.13
CA ALA A 439 -33.89 -32.59 -13.60
C ALA A 439 -34.05 -31.19 -14.17
N ASP A 440 -35.09 -30.97 -14.98
CA ASP A 440 -35.52 -29.66 -15.42
C ASP A 440 -35.77 -28.73 -14.23
N GLN A 441 -35.44 -27.47 -14.37
CA GLN A 441 -35.54 -26.49 -13.25
C GLN A 441 -36.43 -25.29 -13.60
N THR A 442 -37.07 -24.76 -12.59
CA THR A 442 -37.62 -23.40 -12.57
C THR A 442 -36.80 -22.56 -11.56
N LEU A 443 -37.00 -21.25 -11.56
CA LEU A 443 -36.32 -20.37 -10.58
C LEU A 443 -36.54 -20.86 -9.14
N GLN A 444 -37.77 -21.22 -8.79
CA GLN A 444 -38.13 -21.72 -7.45
C GLN A 444 -37.36 -23.01 -7.10
N SER A 445 -37.37 -24.01 -7.98
CA SER A 445 -36.69 -25.29 -7.71
C SER A 445 -35.17 -25.14 -7.71
N ALA A 446 -34.62 -24.33 -8.61
CA ALA A 446 -33.19 -24.05 -8.70
C ALA A 446 -32.67 -23.28 -7.48
N MET A 447 -33.43 -22.30 -6.97
CA MET A 447 -33.09 -21.54 -5.78
C MET A 447 -33.12 -22.43 -4.53
N ASN A 448 -34.19 -23.23 -4.36
CA ASN A 448 -34.37 -24.14 -3.22
C ASN A 448 -33.27 -25.21 -3.16
N SER A 449 -32.92 -25.81 -4.30
CA SER A 449 -31.91 -26.87 -4.39
C SER A 449 -30.51 -26.30 -4.69
N SER A 450 -30.37 -25.00 -4.77
CA SER A 450 -29.11 -24.28 -5.05
C SER A 450 -28.39 -24.78 -6.30
N VAL A 451 -29.11 -25.00 -7.41
CA VAL A 451 -28.64 -25.62 -8.66
C VAL A 451 -27.71 -24.69 -9.42
N ASN A 452 -26.39 -24.93 -9.41
CA ASN A 452 -25.41 -24.06 -10.03
C ASN A 452 -25.61 -23.93 -11.55
N TRP A 453 -25.81 -25.05 -12.26
CA TRP A 453 -25.93 -25.05 -13.72
C TRP A 453 -27.10 -24.20 -14.26
N TYR A 454 -28.18 -24.03 -13.46
CA TYR A 454 -29.30 -23.17 -13.82
C TYR A 454 -28.88 -21.71 -13.89
N PHE A 455 -28.20 -21.21 -12.86
CA PHE A 455 -27.73 -19.83 -12.81
C PHE A 455 -26.57 -19.58 -13.77
N GLN A 456 -25.69 -20.56 -13.97
CA GLN A 456 -24.66 -20.49 -15.02
C GLN A 456 -25.29 -20.36 -16.42
N ALA A 457 -26.42 -21.05 -16.68
CA ALA A 457 -27.15 -20.93 -17.94
C ALA A 457 -27.85 -19.56 -18.09
N VAL A 458 -28.26 -18.92 -16.98
CA VAL A 458 -28.78 -17.56 -16.98
C VAL A 458 -27.66 -16.58 -17.30
N ASP A 459 -26.52 -16.68 -16.59
CA ASP A 459 -25.32 -15.88 -16.84
C ASP A 459 -24.83 -15.99 -18.29
N GLU A 460 -24.79 -17.21 -18.84
CA GLU A 460 -24.34 -17.46 -20.22
C GLU A 460 -25.26 -16.76 -21.25
N GLN A 461 -26.58 -16.72 -21.00
CA GLN A 461 -27.54 -16.03 -21.86
C GLN A 461 -27.49 -14.50 -21.70
N LEU A 462 -27.24 -13.98 -20.52
CA LEU A 462 -27.00 -12.57 -20.28
C LEU A 462 -25.72 -12.09 -20.96
N GLY A 463 -24.66 -12.88 -20.83
CA GLY A 463 -23.32 -12.54 -21.28
C GLY A 463 -22.53 -11.67 -20.28
N THR A 464 -21.20 -11.80 -20.35
CA THR A 464 -20.27 -11.18 -19.38
C THR A 464 -20.45 -9.67 -19.23
N SER A 465 -20.75 -8.95 -20.33
CA SER A 465 -20.89 -7.48 -20.30
C SER A 465 -22.08 -7.02 -19.46
N ASP A 466 -23.21 -7.69 -19.60
CA ASP A 466 -24.46 -7.27 -18.97
C ASP A 466 -24.46 -7.68 -17.50
N VAL A 467 -23.97 -8.89 -17.18
CA VAL A 467 -23.75 -9.31 -15.78
C VAL A 467 -22.80 -8.33 -15.06
N TYR A 468 -21.67 -7.97 -15.69
CA TYR A 468 -20.73 -7.01 -15.10
C TYR A 468 -21.37 -5.63 -14.88
N SER A 469 -22.19 -5.16 -15.83
CA SER A 469 -22.92 -3.90 -15.69
C SER A 469 -23.86 -3.90 -14.48
N TYR A 470 -24.61 -4.98 -14.28
CA TYR A 470 -25.50 -5.14 -13.13
C TYR A 470 -24.74 -5.24 -11.80
N VAL A 471 -23.65 -6.01 -11.76
CA VAL A 471 -22.78 -6.13 -10.57
C VAL A 471 -22.28 -4.75 -10.12
N GLN A 472 -21.88 -3.90 -11.10
CA GLN A 472 -21.47 -2.52 -10.81
C GLN A 472 -22.64 -1.62 -10.42
N GLU A 473 -23.80 -1.76 -11.10
CA GLU A 473 -24.97 -0.93 -10.83
C GLU A 473 -25.50 -1.09 -9.41
N ILE A 474 -25.55 -2.34 -8.92
CA ILE A 474 -25.99 -2.60 -7.54
C ILE A 474 -24.88 -2.41 -6.51
N GLY A 475 -23.59 -2.27 -6.94
CA GLY A 475 -22.42 -2.17 -6.08
C GLY A 475 -22.16 -3.48 -5.31
N TYR A 476 -22.10 -4.62 -6.00
CA TYR A 476 -21.94 -5.92 -5.35
C TYR A 476 -20.49 -6.17 -4.92
N GLY A 477 -20.23 -6.07 -3.64
CA GLY A 477 -18.96 -6.45 -3.02
C GLY A 477 -17.74 -5.74 -3.63
N ASN A 478 -16.76 -6.51 -4.09
CA ASN A 478 -15.55 -6.01 -4.74
C ASN A 478 -15.71 -5.78 -6.26
N GLU A 479 -16.89 -6.06 -6.85
CA GLU A 479 -17.23 -5.94 -8.27
C GLU A 479 -16.25 -6.68 -9.20
N ASN A 480 -15.47 -7.61 -8.69
CA ASN A 480 -14.39 -8.27 -9.42
C ASN A 480 -14.86 -9.58 -10.06
N MET A 481 -15.01 -9.57 -11.38
CA MET A 481 -15.40 -10.73 -12.20
C MET A 481 -14.23 -11.26 -13.06
N SER A 482 -12.98 -11.07 -12.63
CA SER A 482 -11.78 -11.49 -13.39
C SER A 482 -11.54 -13.01 -13.42
N GLY A 483 -12.26 -13.77 -12.62
CA GLY A 483 -12.24 -15.24 -12.64
C GLY A 483 -12.93 -15.85 -13.86
N ASP A 484 -12.98 -17.21 -13.90
CA ASP A 484 -13.77 -17.92 -14.93
C ASP A 484 -15.24 -17.51 -14.82
N PHE A 485 -15.83 -17.04 -15.91
CA PHE A 485 -17.20 -16.55 -15.96
C PHE A 485 -18.25 -17.59 -15.53
N SER A 486 -17.95 -18.87 -15.66
CA SER A 486 -18.81 -19.93 -15.15
C SER A 486 -18.75 -20.14 -13.64
N SER A 487 -17.79 -19.50 -12.94
CA SER A 487 -17.51 -19.78 -11.51
C SER A 487 -16.99 -18.59 -10.70
N TYR A 488 -17.06 -17.36 -11.24
CA TYR A 488 -16.51 -16.16 -10.59
C TYR A 488 -17.06 -15.88 -9.18
N TRP A 489 -18.23 -16.40 -8.84
CA TRP A 489 -18.88 -16.29 -7.53
C TRP A 489 -18.66 -17.51 -6.60
N MET A 490 -17.97 -18.58 -7.06
CA MET A 490 -17.70 -19.82 -6.33
C MET A 490 -16.21 -19.90 -5.92
N GLU A 491 -15.86 -19.48 -4.69
CA GLU A 491 -14.48 -19.45 -4.18
C GLU A 491 -13.48 -18.86 -5.19
N SER A 492 -13.87 -17.75 -5.82
CA SER A 492 -13.14 -17.11 -6.91
C SER A 492 -13.04 -15.59 -6.70
N SER A 493 -13.08 -14.80 -7.77
CA SER A 493 -12.74 -13.38 -7.75
C SER A 493 -13.80 -12.45 -7.15
N LEU A 494 -15.09 -12.81 -7.28
CA LEU A 494 -16.16 -11.99 -6.70
C LEU A 494 -16.26 -12.26 -5.20
N GLU A 495 -16.15 -11.20 -4.40
CA GLU A 495 -16.16 -11.28 -2.94
C GLU A 495 -17.05 -10.21 -2.34
N ILE A 496 -17.67 -10.50 -1.21
CA ILE A 496 -18.58 -9.61 -0.49
C ILE A 496 -18.45 -9.83 1.01
N SER A 497 -18.67 -8.79 1.81
CA SER A 497 -18.67 -8.87 3.28
C SER A 497 -20.06 -9.08 3.85
N PRO A 498 -20.19 -9.59 5.11
CA PRO A 498 -21.47 -9.70 5.78
C PRO A 498 -22.25 -8.38 5.87
N ILE A 499 -21.59 -7.26 6.13
CA ILE A 499 -22.25 -5.94 6.15
C ILE A 499 -22.80 -5.58 4.77
N GLU A 500 -22.04 -5.76 3.69
CA GLU A 500 -22.52 -5.48 2.32
C GLU A 500 -23.70 -6.37 1.94
N GLN A 501 -23.73 -7.64 2.40
CA GLN A 501 -24.87 -8.53 2.18
C GLN A 501 -26.15 -7.96 2.81
N VAL A 502 -26.06 -7.46 4.06
CA VAL A 502 -27.20 -6.85 4.75
C VAL A 502 -27.65 -5.56 4.05
N GLU A 503 -26.71 -4.69 3.64
CA GLU A 503 -27.01 -3.47 2.89
C GLU A 503 -27.72 -3.77 1.56
N LEU A 504 -27.23 -4.78 0.82
CA LEU A 504 -27.84 -5.16 -0.47
C LEU A 504 -29.21 -5.81 -0.29
N LEU A 505 -29.41 -6.64 0.74
CA LEU A 505 -30.73 -7.21 1.07
C LEU A 505 -31.73 -6.10 1.43
N THR A 506 -31.29 -5.07 2.15
CA THR A 506 -32.11 -3.89 2.47
C THR A 506 -32.52 -3.14 1.21
N LYS A 507 -31.56 -2.91 0.28
CA LYS A 507 -31.82 -2.30 -1.03
C LYS A 507 -32.77 -3.14 -1.89
N LEU A 508 -32.63 -4.47 -1.86
CA LEU A 508 -33.53 -5.40 -2.57
C LEU A 508 -34.95 -5.31 -2.03
N GLN A 509 -35.12 -5.37 -0.71
CA GLN A 509 -36.43 -5.38 -0.05
C GLN A 509 -37.22 -4.11 -0.31
N ASN A 510 -36.58 -2.93 -0.26
CA ASN A 510 -37.20 -1.64 -0.51
C ASN A 510 -37.14 -1.20 -1.98
N ASN A 511 -36.61 -2.04 -2.87
CA ASN A 511 -36.41 -1.79 -4.30
C ASN A 511 -35.62 -0.49 -4.60
N SER A 512 -34.56 -0.21 -3.87
CA SER A 512 -33.68 0.93 -4.13
C SER A 512 -32.94 0.82 -5.47
N PHE A 513 -32.87 -0.36 -6.06
CA PHE A 513 -32.29 -0.57 -7.39
C PHE A 513 -33.18 -0.05 -8.51
N GLY A 514 -34.51 0.10 -8.28
CA GLY A 514 -35.46 0.56 -9.28
C GLY A 514 -35.84 -0.49 -10.32
N PHE A 515 -35.65 -1.77 -9.99
CA PHE A 515 -36.03 -2.91 -10.83
C PHE A 515 -37.53 -3.13 -10.87
N ALA A 516 -38.01 -3.93 -11.82
CA ALA A 516 -39.43 -4.22 -11.94
C ALA A 516 -39.98 -4.88 -10.67
N PRO A 517 -41.07 -4.38 -10.05
CA PRO A 517 -41.59 -4.93 -8.80
C PRO A 517 -41.97 -6.42 -8.90
N GLU A 518 -42.45 -6.86 -10.06
CA GLU A 518 -42.75 -8.26 -10.33
C GLU A 518 -41.52 -9.16 -10.26
N ASN A 519 -40.36 -8.68 -10.71
CA ASN A 519 -39.09 -9.40 -10.68
C ASN A 519 -38.55 -9.49 -9.23
N ILE A 520 -38.62 -8.38 -8.49
CA ILE A 520 -38.30 -8.37 -7.05
C ILE A 520 -39.18 -9.40 -6.29
N ASN A 521 -40.50 -9.42 -6.56
CA ASN A 521 -41.41 -10.37 -5.92
C ASN A 521 -41.07 -11.82 -6.30
N ALA A 522 -40.76 -12.11 -7.56
CA ALA A 522 -40.37 -13.45 -7.99
C ALA A 522 -39.11 -13.95 -7.26
N VAL A 523 -38.13 -13.07 -7.03
CA VAL A 523 -36.92 -13.41 -6.25
C VAL A 523 -37.28 -13.59 -4.77
N LYS A 524 -38.10 -12.71 -4.18
CA LYS A 524 -38.58 -12.86 -2.79
C LYS A 524 -39.30 -14.19 -2.59
N ASP A 525 -40.21 -14.56 -3.50
CA ASP A 525 -40.92 -15.85 -3.46
C ASP A 525 -39.93 -17.02 -3.55
N ALA A 526 -38.89 -16.90 -4.38
CA ALA A 526 -37.90 -17.96 -4.56
C ALA A 526 -36.99 -18.19 -3.33
N ILE A 527 -36.79 -17.17 -2.49
CA ILE A 527 -36.01 -17.28 -1.25
C ILE A 527 -36.88 -17.35 0.02
N CYS A 528 -38.20 -17.44 -0.12
CA CYS A 528 -39.10 -17.59 1.02
C CYS A 528 -38.96 -18.98 1.64
N LEU A 529 -38.57 -19.02 2.92
CA LEU A 529 -38.35 -20.26 3.68
C LEU A 529 -39.57 -20.64 4.54
N SER A 530 -40.27 -19.64 5.08
CA SER A 530 -41.45 -19.87 5.94
C SER A 530 -42.32 -18.61 6.00
N ALA A 531 -43.63 -18.79 5.98
CA ALA A 531 -44.61 -17.76 6.21
C ALA A 531 -45.60 -18.21 7.31
N SER A 532 -45.86 -17.34 8.27
CA SER A 532 -46.75 -17.58 9.42
C SER A 532 -47.42 -16.29 9.89
N ASP A 533 -48.33 -16.37 10.86
CA ASP A 533 -48.92 -15.19 11.48
C ASP A 533 -47.90 -14.31 12.24
N ALA A 534 -46.74 -14.84 12.59
CA ALA A 534 -45.64 -14.11 13.22
C ALA A 534 -44.81 -13.31 12.22
N GLY A 535 -44.91 -13.62 10.92
CA GLY A 535 -44.15 -12.98 9.86
C GLY A 535 -43.70 -13.95 8.78
N THR A 536 -42.88 -13.43 7.85
CA THR A 536 -42.29 -14.21 6.75
C THR A 536 -40.78 -14.20 6.86
N PHE A 537 -40.18 -15.38 6.72
CA PHE A 537 -38.74 -15.60 6.82
C PHE A 537 -38.16 -15.90 5.44
N TYR A 538 -37.23 -15.11 5.01
CA TYR A 538 -36.54 -15.22 3.75
C TYR A 538 -35.06 -15.51 3.98
N GLY A 539 -34.45 -16.38 3.15
CA GLY A 539 -33.04 -16.69 3.33
C GLY A 539 -32.43 -17.53 2.22
N LYS A 540 -31.12 -17.42 2.10
CA LYS A 540 -30.31 -18.19 1.18
C LYS A 540 -28.98 -18.62 1.80
N THR A 541 -28.67 -19.91 1.67
CA THR A 541 -27.39 -20.48 2.07
C THR A 541 -26.35 -20.41 0.96
N GLY A 542 -25.07 -20.37 1.34
CA GLY A 542 -23.92 -20.58 0.45
C GLY A 542 -22.90 -21.51 1.11
N THR A 543 -22.27 -22.37 0.33
CA THR A 543 -21.17 -23.22 0.79
C THR A 543 -20.05 -23.16 -0.24
N GLY A 544 -18.86 -22.75 0.21
CA GLY A 544 -17.64 -22.73 -0.57
C GLY A 544 -16.78 -23.96 -0.31
N ARG A 545 -16.33 -24.60 -1.40
CA ARG A 545 -15.56 -25.83 -1.32
C ARG A 545 -14.22 -25.70 -2.02
N VAL A 546 -13.15 -25.94 -1.26
CA VAL A 546 -11.77 -25.92 -1.77
C VAL A 546 -11.12 -27.28 -1.50
N ASN A 547 -10.55 -27.88 -2.53
CA ASN A 547 -9.91 -29.21 -2.43
C ASN A 547 -10.80 -30.30 -1.79
N GLY A 548 -12.12 -30.21 -1.99
CA GLY A 548 -13.09 -31.17 -1.45
C GLY A 548 -13.51 -30.93 -0.01
N GLN A 549 -13.00 -29.88 0.64
CA GLN A 549 -13.39 -29.46 2.00
C GLN A 549 -14.30 -28.23 1.93
N ASP A 550 -15.33 -28.19 2.77
CA ASP A 550 -16.24 -27.05 2.91
C ASP A 550 -15.60 -26.03 3.88
N VAL A 551 -15.13 -24.90 3.32
CA VAL A 551 -14.28 -23.94 4.04
C VAL A 551 -14.95 -22.60 4.31
N ASN A 552 -16.10 -22.31 3.67
CA ASN A 552 -16.78 -21.03 3.72
C ASN A 552 -18.30 -21.23 3.70
N GLY A 553 -18.96 -20.98 4.82
CA GLY A 553 -20.38 -21.14 4.99
C GLY A 553 -21.12 -19.81 5.14
N TRP A 554 -22.20 -19.64 4.40
CA TRP A 554 -23.05 -18.46 4.44
C TRP A 554 -24.50 -18.79 4.76
N PHE A 555 -25.14 -17.93 5.54
CA PHE A 555 -26.60 -17.82 5.59
C PHE A 555 -26.98 -16.35 5.69
N ILE A 556 -27.71 -15.85 4.69
CA ILE A 556 -28.16 -14.46 4.62
C ILE A 556 -29.66 -14.41 4.41
N GLY A 557 -30.30 -13.34 4.86
CA GLY A 557 -31.74 -13.20 4.68
C GLY A 557 -32.34 -12.06 5.50
N TYR A 558 -33.66 -12.08 5.58
CA TYR A 558 -34.41 -11.12 6.39
C TYR A 558 -35.74 -11.72 6.88
N ILE A 559 -36.28 -11.10 7.93
CA ILE A 559 -37.55 -11.48 8.56
C ILE A 559 -38.46 -10.27 8.49
N GLU A 560 -39.60 -10.40 7.81
CA GLU A 560 -40.66 -9.40 7.81
C GLU A 560 -41.70 -9.76 8.87
N THR A 561 -41.83 -8.95 9.90
CA THR A 561 -42.89 -9.05 10.91
C THR A 561 -43.95 -7.96 10.63
N ALA A 562 -45.02 -7.94 11.41
CA ALA A 562 -46.09 -6.92 11.27
C ALA A 562 -45.57 -5.50 11.51
N ASP A 563 -44.57 -5.33 12.38
CA ASP A 563 -44.12 -4.03 12.87
C ASP A 563 -42.68 -3.70 12.44
N ASN A 564 -41.88 -4.68 12.00
CA ASN A 564 -40.45 -4.45 11.69
C ASN A 564 -39.92 -5.42 10.65
N THR A 565 -38.75 -5.07 10.06
CA THR A 565 -37.94 -5.99 9.23
C THR A 565 -36.52 -6.08 9.78
N TYR A 566 -36.04 -7.30 9.97
CA TYR A 566 -34.69 -7.61 10.45
C TYR A 566 -33.89 -8.25 9.35
N PHE A 567 -32.79 -7.63 8.94
CA PHE A 567 -31.86 -8.19 7.94
C PHE A 567 -30.67 -8.81 8.65
N PHE A 568 -30.21 -9.97 8.17
CA PHE A 568 -29.07 -10.65 8.77
C PHE A 568 -28.13 -11.26 7.73
N ALA A 569 -26.86 -11.39 8.14
CA ALA A 569 -25.85 -12.16 7.43
C ALA A 569 -24.94 -12.87 8.42
N THR A 570 -24.83 -14.18 8.27
CA THR A 570 -23.86 -15.01 8.99
C THR A 570 -22.87 -15.56 7.98
N ASN A 571 -21.60 -15.36 8.27
CA ASN A 571 -20.50 -16.01 7.55
C ASN A 571 -19.65 -16.79 8.55
N ILE A 572 -19.26 -18.01 8.18
CA ILE A 572 -18.35 -18.86 8.96
C ILE A 572 -17.25 -19.42 8.07
N SER A 573 -16.06 -19.58 8.63
CA SER A 573 -14.91 -20.19 7.97
C SER A 573 -14.21 -21.20 8.88
N ALA A 574 -13.66 -22.25 8.28
CA ALA A 574 -12.83 -23.25 8.92
C ALA A 574 -12.01 -24.04 7.87
N ASP A 575 -11.07 -24.88 8.32
CA ASP A 575 -10.34 -25.77 7.43
C ASP A 575 -11.24 -26.85 6.77
N SER A 576 -12.36 -27.17 7.38
CA SER A 576 -13.37 -28.11 6.89
C SER A 576 -14.69 -27.90 7.63
N ASP A 577 -15.79 -28.42 7.04
CA ASP A 577 -17.15 -28.42 7.63
C ASP A 577 -17.79 -27.04 7.85
N ALA A 578 -17.25 -25.97 7.25
CA ALA A 578 -17.88 -24.65 7.24
C ALA A 578 -18.96 -24.59 6.15
N THR A 579 -20.14 -25.14 6.44
CA THR A 579 -21.25 -25.24 5.49
C THR A 579 -22.30 -24.14 5.70
N GLY A 580 -23.10 -23.85 4.66
CA GLY A 580 -24.29 -23.00 4.80
C GLY A 580 -25.34 -23.56 5.77
N GLY A 581 -25.38 -24.89 5.97
CA GLY A 581 -26.20 -25.55 6.98
C GLY A 581 -25.78 -25.13 8.39
N ASN A 582 -24.49 -25.22 8.71
CA ASN A 582 -23.96 -24.82 10.01
C ASN A 582 -24.14 -23.30 10.25
N ALA A 583 -23.95 -22.46 9.23
CA ALA A 583 -24.26 -21.04 9.32
C ALA A 583 -25.75 -20.78 9.63
N THR A 584 -26.66 -21.62 9.07
CA THR A 584 -28.10 -21.55 9.37
C THR A 584 -28.40 -21.91 10.82
N GLU A 585 -27.80 -22.97 11.33
CA GLU A 585 -28.01 -23.41 12.73
C GLU A 585 -27.55 -22.33 13.73
N ILE A 586 -26.39 -21.72 13.48
CA ILE A 586 -25.87 -20.60 14.27
C ILE A 586 -26.85 -19.42 14.22
N THR A 587 -27.28 -19.01 13.03
CA THR A 587 -28.21 -17.89 12.84
C THR A 587 -29.52 -18.12 13.56
N MET A 588 -30.13 -19.29 13.39
CA MET A 588 -31.42 -19.63 14.01
C MET A 588 -31.35 -19.64 15.52
N SER A 589 -30.24 -20.12 16.09
CA SER A 589 -30.02 -20.09 17.55
C SER A 589 -29.92 -18.64 18.06
N ILE A 590 -29.17 -17.78 17.37
CA ILE A 590 -29.02 -16.36 17.74
C ILE A 590 -30.39 -15.63 17.64
N LEU A 591 -31.09 -15.77 16.51
CA LEU A 591 -32.38 -15.11 16.29
C LEU A 591 -33.46 -15.57 17.31
N SER A 592 -33.41 -16.85 17.72
CA SER A 592 -34.27 -17.38 18.74
C SER A 592 -34.00 -16.77 20.12
N ASP A 593 -32.72 -16.66 20.51
CA ASP A 593 -32.32 -16.08 21.79
C ASP A 593 -32.56 -14.57 21.86
N MET A 594 -32.50 -13.90 20.70
CA MET A 594 -32.90 -12.49 20.57
C MET A 594 -34.41 -12.29 20.52
N ASN A 595 -35.21 -13.37 20.55
CA ASN A 595 -36.67 -13.35 20.40
C ASN A 595 -37.18 -12.69 19.09
N ILE A 596 -36.39 -12.73 18.04
CA ILE A 596 -36.74 -12.18 16.71
C ILE A 596 -37.51 -13.24 15.91
N TRP A 597 -37.04 -14.49 15.95
CA TRP A 597 -37.67 -15.59 15.25
C TRP A 597 -37.57 -16.91 16.02
N VAL A 598 -38.71 -17.52 16.30
CA VAL A 598 -38.78 -18.85 16.94
C VAL A 598 -39.34 -19.82 15.91
N SER A 599 -38.53 -20.80 15.49
CA SER A 599 -39.00 -21.86 14.59
C SER A 599 -40.17 -22.63 15.26
N GLN A 600 -41.34 -22.57 14.67
CA GLN A 600 -42.44 -23.47 15.08
C GLN A 600 -42.05 -24.89 14.67
N LYS A 601 -41.88 -25.79 15.65
CA LYS A 601 -41.59 -27.20 15.44
C LYS A 601 -42.77 -27.92 14.77
#